data_14ac0f478f8704ee9a700584da18e8ac
#
_entry.id   14ac0f478f8704ee9a700584da18e8ac
#
_cell.length_a   1.000
_cell.length_b   1.000
_cell.length_c   1.000
_cell.angle_alpha   90.00
_cell.angle_beta   90.00
_cell.angle_gamma   90.00
#
_symmetry.space_group_name_H-M   'P 1'
#
loop_
_entity.id
_entity.type
_entity.pdbx_description
1 polymer ?
#
loop_
_entity_poly.entity_id
_entity_poly.type
_entity_poly.pdbx_seq_one_letter_code
_entity_poly.pdbx_strand_id
1 'polypeptide(L)'
;MQNTVKQYKAILAKRNALSHAMGVLSYDSETAMPKNGAPHMAETMAILSEESYKLQVNDEVRALLEKLNANSESLDEITRREVEEELKQLKKLENVPIEEYAAYSRLISEASVKWREAKQTNDYPLFKPYLERIIAAQKSLMAHMYPGKDTYDALLEEFSEGLSVEMLDPFFANVKAKLVPVIHAVCQSGNQADDSLLHRPFPIEGQRRLSSFVMDFLGIDRDSCVIGEVEHPFTTEFNKHDVRLTTHYHEDDVLSNMFSVAHEGGHCLYELNMGDELIGSPLSGGATMTLHESQSRLFENMICRSREFIALLYPKMKEIFPEQMQGVSEEMLYRAANKSMPSLIRTEADELTYPLHIMVRYEIEKRLIAGTLSVDELPAEWNRLYKEYLGVDVPDDTHGVLQDSHWSGGMIGYFPSYCVGSAYSAQIYHNISKDMDIGKIVAVGGVKPIVEWLTARLYRFGRLKPTAELTRNVLCGEFDPAYYTDYLTAKFRELYKL
;
A
#
# COMPACT_ATOMS: atom_id res chain seq x y z
N MET A 1 2.19 -10.24 39.41
CA MET A 1 2.20 -9.59 38.11
C MET A 1 3.41 -9.96 37.24
N GLN A 2 4.63 -9.83 37.66
CA GLN A 2 5.84 -10.17 36.88
C GLN A 2 5.82 -11.58 36.24
N ASN A 3 5.37 -12.61 36.95
CA ASN A 3 5.27 -13.97 36.38
C ASN A 3 4.20 -14.05 35.28
N THR A 4 3.09 -13.32 35.39
CA THR A 4 2.02 -13.22 34.38
C THR A 4 2.54 -12.56 33.11
N VAL A 5 3.27 -11.42 33.24
CA VAL A 5 3.93 -10.76 32.10
C VAL A 5 4.94 -11.69 31.43
N LYS A 6 5.76 -12.43 32.21
CA LYS A 6 6.73 -13.38 31.67
C LYS A 6 6.06 -14.52 30.86
N GLN A 7 4.93 -15.02 31.32
CA GLN A 7 4.14 -16.04 30.58
C GLN A 7 3.63 -15.48 29.27
N TYR A 8 3.05 -14.27 29.29
CA TYR A 8 2.58 -13.57 28.09
C TYR A 8 3.71 -13.37 27.07
N LYS A 9 4.85 -12.80 27.50
CA LYS A 9 6.01 -12.58 26.60
C LYS A 9 6.57 -13.88 26.04
N ALA A 10 6.49 -15.01 26.76
CA ALA A 10 6.91 -16.31 26.24
C ALA A 10 5.98 -16.84 25.14
N ILE A 11 4.68 -16.54 25.21
CA ILE A 11 3.71 -16.88 24.14
C ILE A 11 3.99 -16.01 22.92
N LEU A 12 4.16 -14.69 23.10
CA LEU A 12 4.52 -13.79 22.01
C LEU A 12 5.80 -14.23 21.27
N ALA A 13 6.84 -14.61 22.01
CA ALA A 13 8.09 -15.07 21.42
C ALA A 13 7.89 -16.33 20.52
N LYS A 14 7.02 -17.26 20.92
CA LYS A 14 6.68 -18.41 20.07
C LYS A 14 5.89 -18.02 18.82
N ARG A 15 4.89 -17.14 18.97
CA ARG A 15 4.11 -16.63 17.84
C ARG A 15 5.01 -15.90 16.84
N ASN A 16 5.91 -15.05 17.32
CA ASN A 16 6.85 -14.31 16.48
C ASN A 16 7.79 -15.27 15.74
N ALA A 17 8.26 -16.34 16.36
CA ALA A 17 9.09 -17.34 15.69
C ALA A 17 8.32 -18.07 14.56
N LEU A 18 7.05 -18.40 14.76
CA LEU A 18 6.20 -18.98 13.72
C LEU A 18 5.90 -17.96 12.60
N SER A 19 5.57 -16.72 12.96
CA SER A 19 5.32 -15.65 11.98
C SER A 19 6.56 -15.37 11.15
N HIS A 20 7.74 -15.31 11.76
CA HIS A 20 9.00 -15.15 11.04
C HIS A 20 9.24 -16.31 10.07
N ALA A 21 9.05 -17.56 10.50
CA ALA A 21 9.20 -18.72 9.62
C ALA A 21 8.22 -18.68 8.43
N MET A 22 6.95 -18.38 8.69
CA MET A 22 5.93 -18.23 7.64
C MET A 22 6.26 -17.08 6.69
N GLY A 23 6.72 -15.95 7.20
CA GLY A 23 7.13 -14.80 6.38
C GLY A 23 8.30 -15.14 5.46
N VAL A 24 9.34 -15.84 5.97
CA VAL A 24 10.47 -16.29 5.13
C VAL A 24 10.00 -17.27 4.06
N LEU A 25 9.12 -18.21 4.38
CA LEU A 25 8.55 -19.14 3.42
C LEU A 25 7.70 -18.42 2.37
N SER A 26 6.92 -17.41 2.77
CA SER A 26 6.15 -16.59 1.85
C SER A 26 7.05 -15.79 0.90
N TYR A 27 8.10 -15.16 1.42
CA TYR A 27 9.10 -14.44 0.60
C TYR A 27 9.79 -15.39 -0.39
N ASP A 28 10.20 -16.58 0.07
CA ASP A 28 10.84 -17.59 -0.81
C ASP A 28 9.89 -18.03 -1.93
N SER A 29 8.59 -18.18 -1.64
CA SER A 29 7.58 -18.59 -2.62
C SER A 29 7.44 -17.59 -3.78
N GLU A 30 7.67 -16.32 -3.53
CA GLU A 30 7.58 -15.27 -4.55
C GLU A 30 8.92 -15.01 -5.26
N THR A 31 10.05 -15.42 -4.66
CA THR A 31 11.38 -15.04 -5.17
C THR A 31 12.18 -16.22 -5.75
N ALA A 32 12.38 -17.30 -5.00
CA ALA A 32 13.35 -18.34 -5.34
C ALA A 32 12.76 -19.75 -5.46
N MET A 33 11.55 -19.99 -4.95
CA MET A 33 10.97 -21.34 -4.90
C MET A 33 10.66 -21.85 -6.31
N PRO A 34 11.09 -23.08 -6.66
CA PRO A 34 10.68 -23.74 -7.91
C PRO A 34 9.17 -24.00 -7.93
N LYS A 35 8.51 -23.82 -9.10
CA LYS A 35 7.05 -23.99 -9.26
C LYS A 35 6.50 -25.31 -8.69
N ASN A 36 7.25 -26.40 -8.83
CA ASN A 36 6.83 -27.70 -8.31
C ASN A 36 6.91 -27.83 -6.78
N GLY A 37 7.53 -26.88 -6.08
CA GLY A 37 7.56 -26.80 -4.62
C GLY A 37 6.25 -26.32 -4.00
N ALA A 38 5.40 -25.60 -4.77
CA ALA A 38 4.21 -24.92 -4.28
C ALA A 38 3.22 -25.83 -3.48
N PRO A 39 2.90 -27.07 -3.89
CA PRO A 39 1.98 -27.91 -3.10
C PRO A 39 2.51 -28.24 -1.68
N HIS A 40 3.80 -28.58 -1.57
CA HIS A 40 4.41 -28.89 -0.27
C HIS A 40 4.55 -27.63 0.61
N MET A 41 4.88 -26.50 0.00
CA MET A 41 4.90 -25.22 0.68
C MET A 41 3.53 -24.88 1.27
N ALA A 42 2.45 -25.06 0.50
CA ALA A 42 1.09 -24.82 0.97
C ALA A 42 0.72 -25.70 2.19
N GLU A 43 1.10 -26.98 2.19
CA GLU A 43 0.91 -27.88 3.34
C GLU A 43 1.70 -27.40 4.57
N THR A 44 2.95 -26.99 4.37
CA THR A 44 3.81 -26.48 5.45
C THR A 44 3.21 -25.19 6.05
N MET A 45 2.78 -24.26 5.20
CA MET A 45 2.14 -23.01 5.64
C MET A 45 0.84 -23.26 6.41
N ALA A 46 0.03 -24.23 5.97
CA ALA A 46 -1.20 -24.59 6.66
C ALA A 46 -0.92 -25.10 8.09
N ILE A 47 0.07 -25.98 8.27
CA ILE A 47 0.47 -26.50 9.59
C ILE A 47 0.98 -25.37 10.50
N LEU A 48 1.88 -24.51 10.00
CA LEU A 48 2.42 -23.38 10.77
C LEU A 48 1.33 -22.37 11.16
N SER A 49 0.40 -22.11 10.25
CA SER A 49 -0.75 -21.22 10.50
C SER A 49 -1.67 -21.78 11.58
N GLU A 50 -1.94 -23.09 11.55
CA GLU A 50 -2.75 -23.78 12.57
C GLU A 50 -2.08 -23.68 13.95
N GLU A 51 -0.78 -23.96 14.05
CA GLU A 51 -0.02 -23.85 15.30
C GLU A 51 0.04 -22.39 15.81
N SER A 52 0.20 -21.41 14.93
CA SER A 52 0.16 -20.00 15.29
C SER A 52 -1.22 -19.59 15.83
N TYR A 53 -2.30 -20.03 15.17
CA TYR A 53 -3.67 -19.76 15.60
C TYR A 53 -3.95 -20.35 17.00
N LYS A 54 -3.53 -21.59 17.27
CA LYS A 54 -3.67 -22.24 18.60
C LYS A 54 -2.98 -21.44 19.72
N LEU A 55 -1.87 -20.75 19.41
CA LEU A 55 -1.17 -19.88 20.37
C LEU A 55 -1.84 -18.50 20.56
N GLN A 56 -2.72 -18.12 19.65
CA GLN A 56 -3.40 -16.82 19.71
C GLN A 56 -4.81 -16.91 20.30
N VAL A 57 -5.57 -17.92 19.89
CA VAL A 57 -7.00 -18.05 20.22
C VAL A 57 -7.24 -19.30 21.07
N ASN A 58 -7.13 -19.14 22.39
CA ASN A 58 -7.44 -20.19 23.35
C ASN A 58 -7.81 -19.57 24.71
N ASP A 59 -8.46 -20.36 25.58
CA ASP A 59 -8.95 -19.89 26.89
C ASP A 59 -7.82 -19.47 27.85
N GLU A 60 -6.64 -20.11 27.76
CA GLU A 60 -5.48 -19.76 28.60
C GLU A 60 -4.95 -18.37 28.24
N VAL A 61 -4.78 -18.07 26.96
CA VAL A 61 -4.33 -16.76 26.47
C VAL A 61 -5.36 -15.69 26.81
N ARG A 62 -6.65 -15.98 26.63
CA ARG A 62 -7.74 -15.07 27.01
C ARG A 62 -7.67 -14.71 28.50
N ALA A 63 -7.65 -15.70 29.38
CA ALA A 63 -7.58 -15.49 30.82
C ALA A 63 -6.31 -14.72 31.25
N LEU A 64 -5.20 -14.99 30.55
CA LEU A 64 -3.94 -14.28 30.77
C LEU A 64 -4.04 -12.80 30.42
N LEU A 65 -4.59 -12.47 29.24
CA LEU A 65 -4.79 -11.11 28.78
C LEU A 65 -5.78 -10.34 29.65
N GLU A 66 -6.90 -10.94 30.03
CA GLU A 66 -7.88 -10.35 30.94
C GLU A 66 -7.27 -10.03 32.31
N LYS A 67 -6.44 -10.94 32.84
CA LYS A 67 -5.72 -10.74 34.11
C LYS A 67 -4.71 -9.59 34.00
N LEU A 68 -3.99 -9.47 32.88
CA LEU A 68 -3.08 -8.35 32.64
C LEU A 68 -3.84 -7.04 32.51
N ASN A 69 -4.92 -7.01 31.76
CA ASN A 69 -5.77 -5.82 31.57
C ASN A 69 -6.39 -5.33 32.88
N ALA A 70 -6.88 -6.23 33.73
CA ALA A 70 -7.40 -5.90 35.04
C ALA A 70 -6.36 -5.24 35.97
N ASN A 71 -5.08 -5.35 35.65
CA ASN A 71 -3.97 -4.75 36.39
C ASN A 71 -3.11 -3.82 35.52
N SER A 72 -3.71 -3.20 34.52
CA SER A 72 -3.05 -2.39 33.50
C SER A 72 -2.19 -1.24 34.07
N GLU A 73 -2.59 -0.64 35.19
CA GLU A 73 -1.84 0.41 35.88
C GLU A 73 -0.45 -0.04 36.38
N SER A 74 -0.26 -1.35 36.60
CA SER A 74 1.01 -1.93 37.05
C SER A 74 1.92 -2.37 35.91
N LEU A 75 1.48 -2.23 34.64
CA LEU A 75 2.23 -2.59 33.45
C LEU A 75 2.99 -1.39 32.92
N ASP A 76 4.13 -1.64 32.26
CA ASP A 76 4.76 -0.65 31.43
C ASP A 76 3.88 -0.30 30.20
N GLU A 77 4.18 0.84 29.57
CA GLU A 77 3.37 1.38 28.48
C GLU A 77 3.23 0.38 27.31
N ILE A 78 4.33 -0.26 26.92
CA ILE A 78 4.35 -1.21 25.79
C ILE A 78 3.49 -2.44 26.12
N THR A 79 3.73 -3.08 27.27
CA THR A 79 2.96 -4.25 27.67
C THR A 79 1.47 -3.96 27.81
N ARG A 80 1.11 -2.79 28.35
CA ARG A 80 -0.28 -2.37 28.43
C ARG A 80 -0.91 -2.23 27.05
N ARG A 81 -0.24 -1.55 26.13
CA ARG A 81 -0.75 -1.34 24.77
C ARG A 81 -0.83 -2.64 23.97
N GLU A 82 0.14 -3.55 24.14
CA GLU A 82 0.07 -4.90 23.56
C GLU A 82 -1.19 -5.64 24.01
N VAL A 83 -1.47 -5.63 25.31
CA VAL A 83 -2.65 -6.30 25.88
C VAL A 83 -3.94 -5.69 25.37
N GLU A 84 -4.02 -4.36 25.24
CA GLU A 84 -5.16 -3.67 24.66
C GLU A 84 -5.43 -4.11 23.21
N GLU A 85 -4.39 -4.14 22.37
CA GLU A 85 -4.50 -4.55 20.97
C GLU A 85 -4.86 -6.04 20.81
N GLU A 86 -4.23 -6.92 21.58
CA GLU A 86 -4.55 -8.35 21.57
C GLU A 86 -6.01 -8.60 21.98
N LEU A 87 -6.50 -7.94 23.02
CA LEU A 87 -7.90 -8.03 23.43
C LEU A 87 -8.87 -7.44 22.40
N LYS A 88 -8.49 -6.35 21.72
CA LYS A 88 -9.28 -5.76 20.63
C LYS A 88 -9.44 -6.79 19.49
N GLN A 89 -8.38 -7.49 19.10
CA GLN A 89 -8.42 -8.52 18.08
C GLN A 89 -9.23 -9.75 18.50
N LEU A 90 -9.05 -10.23 19.73
CA LEU A 90 -9.84 -11.36 20.24
C LEU A 90 -11.35 -11.05 20.25
N LYS A 91 -11.75 -9.85 20.69
CA LYS A 91 -13.16 -9.44 20.72
C LYS A 91 -13.80 -9.37 19.34
N LYS A 92 -13.04 -8.96 18.32
CA LYS A 92 -13.54 -8.94 16.94
C LYS A 92 -13.95 -10.33 16.46
N LEU A 93 -13.15 -11.34 16.78
CA LEU A 93 -13.36 -12.72 16.32
C LEU A 93 -14.33 -13.52 17.21
N GLU A 94 -14.55 -13.08 18.45
CA GLU A 94 -15.34 -13.83 19.45
C GLU A 94 -16.79 -14.11 19.00
N ASN A 95 -17.38 -13.18 18.27
CA ASN A 95 -18.75 -13.29 17.81
C ASN A 95 -18.89 -13.90 16.41
N VAL A 96 -17.77 -14.25 15.76
CA VAL A 96 -17.78 -14.82 14.41
C VAL A 96 -17.92 -16.34 14.51
N PRO A 97 -18.98 -16.96 13.95
CA PRO A 97 -19.08 -18.41 13.91
C PRO A 97 -17.92 -19.04 13.14
N ILE A 98 -17.26 -20.04 13.75
CA ILE A 98 -16.06 -20.69 13.18
C ILE A 98 -16.35 -21.27 11.80
N GLU A 99 -17.54 -21.88 11.62
CA GLU A 99 -17.97 -22.47 10.36
C GLU A 99 -18.13 -21.41 9.26
N GLU A 100 -18.61 -20.21 9.62
CA GLU A 100 -18.78 -19.09 8.70
C GLU A 100 -17.43 -18.53 8.27
N TYR A 101 -16.50 -18.33 9.21
CA TYR A 101 -15.14 -17.90 8.92
C TYR A 101 -14.40 -18.90 8.02
N ALA A 102 -14.51 -20.20 8.33
CA ALA A 102 -13.91 -21.26 7.53
C ALA A 102 -14.53 -21.35 6.13
N ALA A 103 -15.84 -21.15 6.00
CA ALA A 103 -16.53 -21.09 4.70
C ALA A 103 -16.08 -19.91 3.87
N TYR A 104 -15.91 -18.73 4.49
CA TYR A 104 -15.37 -17.54 3.85
C TYR A 104 -13.93 -17.75 3.34
N SER A 105 -13.06 -18.33 4.15
CA SER A 105 -11.67 -18.61 3.76
C SER A 105 -11.59 -19.55 2.54
N ARG A 106 -12.43 -20.58 2.49
CA ARG A 106 -12.54 -21.46 1.32
C ARG A 106 -13.05 -20.69 0.09
N LEU A 107 -14.09 -19.86 0.28
CA LEU A 107 -14.67 -19.04 -0.80
C LEU A 107 -13.63 -18.13 -1.43
N ILE A 108 -12.79 -17.45 -0.63
CA ILE A 108 -11.72 -16.57 -1.13
C ILE A 108 -10.70 -17.36 -1.96
N SER A 109 -10.29 -18.53 -1.48
CA SER A 109 -9.35 -19.39 -2.20
C SER A 109 -9.92 -19.84 -3.57
N GLU A 110 -11.18 -20.27 -3.60
CA GLU A 110 -11.88 -20.65 -4.84
C GLU A 110 -12.06 -19.46 -5.79
N ALA A 111 -12.48 -18.31 -5.25
CA ALA A 111 -12.74 -17.09 -5.99
C ALA A 111 -11.47 -16.55 -6.67
N SER A 112 -10.31 -16.60 -6.00
CA SER A 112 -9.03 -16.16 -6.55
C SER A 112 -8.62 -16.99 -7.78
N VAL A 113 -8.86 -18.31 -7.75
CA VAL A 113 -8.61 -19.19 -8.92
C VAL A 113 -9.57 -18.84 -10.05
N LYS A 114 -10.86 -18.67 -9.76
CA LYS A 114 -11.89 -18.37 -10.76
C LYS A 114 -11.77 -16.98 -11.35
N TRP A 115 -11.35 -15.99 -10.56
CA TRP A 115 -11.02 -14.67 -11.08
C TRP A 115 -9.87 -14.70 -12.09
N ARG A 116 -8.80 -15.48 -11.79
CA ARG A 116 -7.66 -15.62 -12.71
C ARG A 116 -8.07 -16.25 -14.04
N GLU A 117 -8.91 -17.29 -14.00
CA GLU A 117 -9.49 -17.94 -15.18
C GLU A 117 -10.36 -16.94 -15.96
N ALA A 118 -11.30 -16.24 -15.29
CA ALA A 118 -12.16 -15.25 -15.88
C ALA A 118 -11.40 -14.11 -16.57
N LYS A 119 -10.34 -13.61 -15.91
CA LYS A 119 -9.45 -12.58 -16.49
C LYS A 119 -8.74 -13.07 -17.75
N GLN A 120 -8.20 -14.30 -17.72
CA GLN A 120 -7.50 -14.87 -18.88
C GLN A 120 -8.41 -15.15 -20.07
N THR A 121 -9.67 -15.47 -19.81
CA THR A 121 -10.67 -15.81 -20.85
C THR A 121 -11.61 -14.66 -21.19
N ASN A 122 -11.46 -13.51 -20.54
CA ASN A 122 -12.36 -12.36 -20.65
C ASN A 122 -13.83 -12.73 -20.39
N ASP A 123 -14.08 -13.48 -19.32
CA ASP A 123 -15.38 -14.05 -18.96
C ASP A 123 -15.81 -13.59 -17.55
N TYR A 124 -16.32 -12.36 -17.42
CA TYR A 124 -16.86 -11.84 -16.15
C TYR A 124 -17.98 -12.73 -15.57
N PRO A 125 -18.93 -13.27 -16.34
CA PRO A 125 -19.92 -14.20 -15.84
C PRO A 125 -19.37 -15.40 -15.05
N LEU A 126 -18.16 -15.87 -15.35
CA LEU A 126 -17.49 -16.94 -14.61
C LEU A 126 -17.15 -16.52 -13.17
N PHE A 127 -16.72 -15.27 -12.98
CA PHE A 127 -16.33 -14.74 -11.65
C PHE A 127 -17.54 -14.18 -10.87
N LYS A 128 -18.53 -13.65 -11.53
CA LYS A 128 -19.71 -12.97 -10.94
C LYS A 128 -20.33 -13.72 -9.74
N PRO A 129 -20.62 -15.03 -9.80
CA PRO A 129 -21.26 -15.74 -8.68
C PRO A 129 -20.37 -15.79 -7.42
N TYR A 130 -19.05 -15.76 -7.59
CA TYR A 130 -18.11 -15.69 -6.48
C TYR A 130 -18.10 -14.33 -5.84
N LEU A 131 -18.15 -13.25 -6.63
CA LEU A 131 -18.23 -11.88 -6.12
C LEU A 131 -19.51 -11.65 -5.31
N GLU A 132 -20.68 -12.16 -5.78
CA GLU A 132 -21.94 -12.12 -5.03
C GLU A 132 -21.81 -12.80 -3.66
N ARG A 133 -21.21 -13.99 -3.64
CA ARG A 133 -20.99 -14.75 -2.39
C ARG A 133 -20.01 -14.04 -1.46
N ILE A 134 -18.95 -13.42 -1.98
CA ILE A 134 -17.99 -12.65 -1.21
C ILE A 134 -18.69 -11.47 -0.54
N ILE A 135 -19.44 -10.67 -1.30
CA ILE A 135 -20.19 -9.52 -0.76
C ILE A 135 -21.15 -9.97 0.35
N ALA A 136 -21.90 -11.05 0.13
CA ALA A 136 -22.83 -11.58 1.13
C ALA A 136 -22.09 -12.04 2.41
N ALA A 137 -21.01 -12.79 2.25
CA ALA A 137 -20.21 -13.28 3.37
C ALA A 137 -19.57 -12.14 4.16
N GLN A 138 -19.00 -11.12 3.49
CA GLN A 138 -18.43 -9.97 4.17
C GLN A 138 -19.48 -9.17 4.95
N LYS A 139 -20.68 -8.97 4.41
CA LYS A 139 -21.79 -8.33 5.16
C LYS A 139 -22.09 -9.07 6.45
N SER A 140 -22.14 -10.40 6.40
CA SER A 140 -22.36 -11.23 7.60
C SER A 140 -21.22 -11.11 8.59
N LEU A 141 -19.97 -11.28 8.14
CA LEU A 141 -18.79 -11.18 8.99
C LEU A 141 -18.67 -9.82 9.67
N MET A 142 -18.88 -8.72 8.91
CA MET A 142 -18.82 -7.36 9.47
C MET A 142 -19.92 -7.11 10.51
N ALA A 143 -21.12 -7.68 10.32
CA ALA A 143 -22.17 -7.59 11.32
C ALA A 143 -21.81 -8.28 12.65
N HIS A 144 -21.03 -9.38 12.60
CA HIS A 144 -20.50 -10.02 13.81
C HIS A 144 -19.33 -9.26 14.42
N MET A 145 -18.37 -8.81 13.60
CA MET A 145 -17.14 -8.15 14.06
C MET A 145 -17.38 -6.71 14.55
N TYR A 146 -18.33 -6.01 13.95
CA TYR A 146 -18.65 -4.59 14.19
C TYR A 146 -20.15 -4.37 14.36
N PRO A 147 -20.77 -4.93 15.41
CA PRO A 147 -22.22 -4.82 15.59
C PRO A 147 -22.69 -3.36 15.67
N GLY A 148 -23.61 -3.01 14.77
CA GLY A 148 -24.20 -1.67 14.71
C GLY A 148 -23.42 -0.64 13.89
N LYS A 149 -22.24 -0.96 13.35
CA LYS A 149 -21.49 -0.11 12.40
C LYS A 149 -22.02 -0.34 10.99
N ASP A 150 -22.01 0.70 10.15
CA ASP A 150 -22.26 0.53 8.71
C ASP A 150 -21.27 -0.47 8.12
N THR A 151 -21.75 -1.33 7.22
CA THR A 151 -20.93 -2.43 6.68
C THR A 151 -19.74 -1.94 5.89
N TYR A 152 -19.90 -0.87 5.09
CA TYR A 152 -18.79 -0.37 4.30
C TYR A 152 -17.77 0.38 5.17
N ASP A 153 -18.23 1.12 6.18
CA ASP A 153 -17.34 1.73 7.20
C ASP A 153 -16.59 0.66 8.02
N ALA A 154 -17.20 -0.50 8.29
CA ALA A 154 -16.52 -1.61 8.94
C ALA A 154 -15.44 -2.22 8.05
N LEU A 155 -15.69 -2.37 6.75
CA LEU A 155 -14.70 -2.86 5.77
C LEU A 155 -13.54 -1.87 5.60
N LEU A 156 -13.80 -0.57 5.56
CA LEU A 156 -12.77 0.46 5.54
C LEU A 156 -11.87 0.40 6.77
N GLU A 157 -12.47 0.25 7.96
CA GLU A 157 -11.77 0.16 9.24
C GLU A 157 -10.83 -1.05 9.32
N GLU A 158 -11.20 -2.20 8.71
CA GLU A 158 -10.36 -3.40 8.68
C GLU A 158 -9.02 -3.17 7.97
N PHE A 159 -9.00 -2.34 6.94
CA PHE A 159 -7.78 -2.03 6.20
C PHE A 159 -7.06 -0.79 6.70
N SER A 160 -7.80 0.19 7.21
CA SER A 160 -7.19 1.42 7.71
C SER A 160 -8.06 2.07 8.79
N GLU A 161 -7.68 1.88 10.04
CA GLU A 161 -8.36 2.47 11.20
C GLU A 161 -8.53 3.99 11.02
N GLY A 162 -9.78 4.44 11.15
CA GLY A 162 -10.18 5.84 11.02
C GLY A 162 -10.66 6.27 9.64
N LEU A 163 -10.64 5.40 8.62
CA LEU A 163 -11.32 5.68 7.36
C LEU A 163 -12.83 5.47 7.50
N SER A 164 -13.61 6.35 6.91
CA SER A 164 -15.07 6.27 6.86
C SER A 164 -15.63 6.91 5.61
N VAL A 165 -16.87 6.57 5.27
CA VAL A 165 -17.60 7.22 4.16
C VAL A 165 -17.75 8.72 4.39
N GLU A 166 -17.95 9.14 5.64
CA GLU A 166 -18.04 10.56 6.03
C GLU A 166 -16.77 11.34 5.67
N MET A 167 -15.58 10.72 5.81
CA MET A 167 -14.30 11.31 5.41
C MET A 167 -14.07 11.21 3.90
N LEU A 168 -14.41 10.06 3.29
CA LEU A 168 -14.06 9.76 1.90
C LEU A 168 -14.96 10.46 0.88
N ASP A 169 -16.26 10.64 1.15
CA ASP A 169 -17.16 11.31 0.23
C ASP A 169 -16.71 12.75 -0.11
N PRO A 170 -16.46 13.65 0.87
CA PRO A 170 -15.94 14.98 0.57
C PRO A 170 -14.53 14.96 -0.04
N PHE A 171 -13.69 13.99 0.34
CA PHE A 171 -12.36 13.81 -0.24
C PHE A 171 -12.45 13.52 -1.74
N PHE A 172 -13.21 12.49 -2.16
CA PHE A 172 -13.33 12.14 -3.56
C PHE A 172 -14.14 13.16 -4.37
N ALA A 173 -15.09 13.86 -3.75
CA ALA A 173 -15.76 15.00 -4.38
C ALA A 173 -14.77 16.14 -4.72
N ASN A 174 -13.81 16.42 -3.82
CA ASN A 174 -12.73 17.38 -4.06
C ASN A 174 -11.78 16.91 -5.18
N VAL A 175 -11.35 15.64 -5.14
CA VAL A 175 -10.53 15.00 -6.19
C VAL A 175 -11.21 15.16 -7.55
N LYS A 176 -12.49 14.78 -7.68
CA LYS A 176 -13.26 14.91 -8.92
C LYS A 176 -13.31 16.35 -9.42
N ALA A 177 -13.70 17.28 -8.55
CA ALA A 177 -13.90 18.67 -8.91
C ALA A 177 -12.61 19.38 -9.36
N LYS A 178 -11.48 19.03 -8.74
CA LYS A 178 -10.18 19.67 -9.00
C LYS A 178 -9.39 18.99 -10.12
N LEU A 179 -9.33 17.65 -10.14
CA LEU A 179 -8.40 16.94 -11.02
C LEU A 179 -8.99 16.59 -12.38
N VAL A 180 -10.28 16.29 -12.51
CA VAL A 180 -10.90 15.98 -13.81
C VAL A 180 -10.69 17.12 -14.83
N PRO A 181 -10.92 18.42 -14.50
CA PRO A 181 -10.63 19.51 -15.43
C PRO A 181 -9.15 19.63 -15.81
N VAL A 182 -8.23 19.33 -14.87
CA VAL A 182 -6.78 19.38 -15.13
C VAL A 182 -6.39 18.24 -16.09
N ILE A 183 -6.90 17.03 -15.88
CA ILE A 183 -6.65 15.88 -16.77
C ILE A 183 -7.14 16.19 -18.19
N HIS A 184 -8.36 16.72 -18.33
CA HIS A 184 -8.86 17.11 -19.64
C HIS A 184 -7.98 18.18 -20.30
N ALA A 185 -7.50 19.18 -19.55
CA ALA A 185 -6.61 20.21 -20.07
C ALA A 185 -5.24 19.62 -20.47
N VAL A 186 -4.70 18.68 -19.68
CA VAL A 186 -3.48 17.93 -20.02
C VAL A 186 -3.64 17.17 -21.33
N CYS A 187 -4.74 16.42 -21.50
CA CYS A 187 -5.01 15.67 -22.73
C CYS A 187 -5.13 16.56 -23.98
N GLN A 188 -5.64 17.78 -23.79
CA GLN A 188 -5.83 18.76 -24.89
C GLN A 188 -4.60 19.67 -25.12
N SER A 189 -3.60 19.60 -24.23
CA SER A 189 -2.40 20.44 -24.34
C SER A 189 -1.59 20.11 -25.58
N GLY A 190 -1.15 21.13 -26.32
CA GLY A 190 -0.17 20.99 -27.38
C GLY A 190 1.26 20.72 -26.88
N ASN A 191 1.47 20.69 -25.57
CA ASN A 191 2.78 20.51 -24.92
C ASN A 191 2.90 19.11 -24.26
N GLN A 192 2.64 18.05 -25.05
CA GLN A 192 2.72 16.67 -24.56
C GLN A 192 4.15 16.30 -24.15
N ALA A 193 4.28 15.43 -23.14
CA ALA A 193 5.56 14.83 -22.77
C ALA A 193 5.83 13.59 -23.64
N ASP A 194 7.04 13.52 -24.21
CA ASP A 194 7.50 12.33 -24.93
C ASP A 194 8.29 11.43 -23.98
N ASP A 195 7.81 10.23 -23.75
CA ASP A 195 8.44 9.20 -22.92
C ASP A 195 9.16 8.12 -23.74
N SER A 196 9.18 8.22 -25.06
CA SER A 196 9.84 7.24 -25.94
C SER A 196 11.32 6.98 -25.58
N LEU A 197 11.95 7.97 -24.97
CA LEU A 197 13.31 7.86 -24.46
C LEU A 197 13.46 6.82 -23.34
N LEU A 198 12.38 6.51 -22.59
CA LEU A 198 12.37 5.56 -21.47
C LEU A 198 12.20 4.10 -21.95
N HIS A 199 11.70 3.92 -23.18
CA HIS A 199 11.37 2.62 -23.78
C HIS A 199 12.44 2.10 -24.74
N ARG A 200 13.66 2.64 -24.65
CA ARG A 200 14.84 2.10 -25.33
C ARG A 200 15.30 0.81 -24.63
N PRO A 201 16.11 -0.06 -25.28
CA PRO A 201 16.62 -1.26 -24.64
C PRO A 201 17.66 -0.90 -23.55
N PHE A 202 17.23 -0.89 -22.30
CA PHE A 202 18.08 -0.61 -21.13
C PHE A 202 18.53 -1.94 -20.49
N PRO A 203 19.85 -2.28 -20.52
CA PRO A 203 20.35 -3.53 -19.95
C PRO A 203 20.00 -3.69 -18.46
N ILE A 204 19.54 -4.88 -18.08
CA ILE A 204 19.14 -5.22 -16.68
C ILE A 204 20.26 -4.94 -15.67
N GLU A 205 21.52 -5.26 -16.01
CA GLU A 205 22.66 -4.99 -15.12
C GLU A 205 22.83 -3.50 -14.83
N GLY A 206 22.57 -2.64 -15.80
CA GLY A 206 22.53 -1.20 -15.60
C GLY A 206 21.37 -0.78 -14.69
N GLN A 207 20.22 -1.39 -14.83
CA GLN A 207 19.06 -1.13 -13.96
C GLN A 207 19.33 -1.57 -12.51
N ARG A 208 20.06 -2.69 -12.27
CA ARG A 208 20.51 -3.08 -10.90
C ARG A 208 21.41 -2.03 -10.28
N ARG A 209 22.31 -1.41 -11.06
CA ARG A 209 23.15 -0.28 -10.60
C ARG A 209 22.29 0.94 -10.27
N LEU A 210 21.24 1.19 -11.05
CA LEU A 210 20.30 2.28 -10.79
C LEU A 210 19.48 2.03 -9.51
N SER A 211 19.01 0.81 -9.27
CA SER A 211 18.38 0.41 -8.01
C SER A 211 19.29 0.67 -6.81
N SER A 212 20.57 0.30 -6.94
CA SER A 212 21.57 0.58 -5.88
C SER A 212 21.72 2.07 -5.63
N PHE A 213 21.77 2.90 -6.68
CA PHE A 213 21.82 4.35 -6.53
C PHE A 213 20.60 4.90 -5.77
N VAL A 214 19.38 4.43 -6.07
CA VAL A 214 18.16 4.86 -5.37
C VAL A 214 18.19 4.45 -3.89
N MET A 215 18.60 3.21 -3.58
CA MET A 215 18.69 2.76 -2.19
C MET A 215 19.75 3.57 -1.41
N ASP A 216 20.89 3.92 -2.03
CA ASP A 216 21.94 4.75 -1.41
C ASP A 216 21.44 6.18 -1.20
N PHE A 217 20.70 6.76 -2.16
CA PHE A 217 20.05 8.07 -2.03
C PHE A 217 19.04 8.09 -0.86
N LEU A 218 18.23 7.04 -0.71
CA LEU A 218 17.32 6.89 0.41
C LEU A 218 18.03 6.64 1.75
N GLY A 219 19.29 6.28 1.73
CA GLY A 219 20.07 5.96 2.93
C GLY A 219 19.68 4.63 3.56
N ILE A 220 19.22 3.68 2.74
CA ILE A 220 18.81 2.34 3.20
C ILE A 220 20.04 1.54 3.57
N ASP A 221 20.12 1.10 4.84
CA ASP A 221 21.17 0.26 5.37
C ASP A 221 21.14 -1.14 4.73
N ARG A 222 22.20 -1.49 3.98
CA ARG A 222 22.33 -2.76 3.27
C ARG A 222 22.61 -3.96 4.18
N ASP A 223 23.00 -3.73 5.42
CA ASP A 223 23.15 -4.79 6.42
C ASP A 223 21.79 -5.18 7.04
N SER A 224 20.79 -4.31 6.90
CA SER A 224 19.43 -4.51 7.43
C SER A 224 18.36 -4.64 6.34
N CYS A 225 18.71 -4.38 5.06
CA CYS A 225 17.76 -4.46 3.95
C CYS A 225 18.39 -5.07 2.69
N VAL A 226 17.68 -6.00 2.08
CA VAL A 226 18.04 -6.62 0.80
C VAL A 226 17.01 -6.32 -0.27
N ILE A 227 17.44 -6.39 -1.57
CA ILE A 227 16.55 -6.27 -2.73
C ILE A 227 16.42 -7.62 -3.43
N GLY A 228 15.18 -8.06 -3.68
CA GLY A 228 14.83 -9.24 -4.45
C GLY A 228 14.20 -8.87 -5.80
N GLU A 229 14.03 -9.86 -6.67
CA GLU A 229 13.36 -9.71 -7.98
C GLU A 229 12.10 -10.57 -8.02
N VAL A 230 10.96 -9.97 -8.40
CA VAL A 230 9.63 -10.60 -8.44
C VAL A 230 8.79 -10.03 -9.57
N GLU A 231 7.69 -10.68 -9.90
CA GLU A 231 6.73 -10.19 -10.91
C GLU A 231 6.00 -8.92 -10.43
N HIS A 232 5.58 -8.91 -9.15
CA HIS A 232 4.87 -7.79 -8.53
C HIS A 232 5.63 -7.31 -7.30
N PRO A 233 6.31 -6.16 -7.37
CA PRO A 233 7.10 -5.60 -6.27
C PRO A 233 6.31 -5.47 -4.96
N PHE A 234 6.99 -5.71 -3.85
CA PHE A 234 6.48 -5.55 -2.49
C PHE A 234 7.61 -5.36 -1.49
N THR A 235 7.27 -4.83 -0.33
CA THR A 235 8.14 -4.80 0.86
C THR A 235 7.60 -5.74 1.91
N THR A 236 8.46 -6.49 2.57
CA THR A 236 8.14 -7.28 3.76
C THR A 236 9.19 -7.05 4.83
N GLU A 237 8.76 -7.11 6.09
CA GLU A 237 9.63 -6.97 7.25
C GLU A 237 9.51 -8.20 8.18
N PHE A 238 10.62 -8.62 8.76
CA PHE A 238 10.67 -9.60 9.83
C PHE A 238 10.96 -8.93 11.17
N ASN A 239 11.71 -7.88 11.12
CA ASN A 239 11.95 -6.87 12.15
C ASN A 239 12.75 -5.72 11.52
N LYS A 240 13.01 -4.64 12.27
CA LYS A 240 13.76 -3.49 11.77
C LYS A 240 15.21 -3.78 11.29
N HIS A 241 15.75 -4.96 11.54
CA HIS A 241 17.09 -5.39 11.09
C HIS A 241 17.02 -6.43 9.97
N ASP A 242 15.82 -6.80 9.52
CA ASP A 242 15.62 -7.67 8.35
C ASP A 242 14.35 -7.21 7.63
N VAL A 243 14.54 -6.24 6.74
CA VAL A 243 13.52 -5.70 5.83
C VAL A 243 13.90 -6.11 4.41
N ARG A 244 12.92 -6.52 3.60
CA ARG A 244 13.18 -6.99 2.24
C ARG A 244 12.27 -6.27 1.27
N LEU A 245 12.85 -5.50 0.38
CA LEU A 245 12.14 -4.91 -0.73
C LEU A 245 12.36 -5.76 -1.99
N THR A 246 11.41 -5.71 -2.89
CA THR A 246 11.50 -6.40 -4.18
C THR A 246 11.24 -5.42 -5.31
N THR A 247 11.69 -5.76 -6.51
CA THR A 247 11.47 -4.99 -7.71
C THR A 247 11.31 -5.89 -8.93
N HIS A 248 10.94 -5.32 -10.08
CA HIS A 248 10.93 -5.98 -11.36
C HIS A 248 11.75 -5.17 -12.36
N TYR A 249 12.44 -5.86 -13.30
CA TYR A 249 13.25 -5.23 -14.33
C TYR A 249 12.63 -5.41 -15.70
N HIS A 250 12.41 -4.32 -16.42
CA HIS A 250 11.93 -4.32 -17.80
C HIS A 250 12.97 -3.67 -18.70
N GLU A 251 13.44 -4.36 -19.74
CA GLU A 251 14.43 -3.80 -20.68
C GLU A 251 13.90 -2.58 -21.43
N ASP A 252 12.60 -2.50 -21.62
CA ASP A 252 11.88 -1.45 -22.36
C ASP A 252 11.18 -0.41 -21.45
N ASP A 253 11.45 -0.42 -20.14
CA ASP A 253 10.96 0.60 -19.20
C ASP A 253 11.92 0.78 -18.02
N VAL A 254 12.92 1.64 -18.21
CA VAL A 254 13.98 1.86 -17.20
C VAL A 254 13.48 2.51 -15.92
N LEU A 255 12.43 3.33 -15.97
CA LEU A 255 11.94 4.04 -14.78
C LEU A 255 10.95 3.22 -13.96
N SER A 256 10.33 2.18 -14.53
CA SER A 256 9.45 1.26 -13.78
C SER A 256 10.18 0.66 -12.58
N ASN A 257 11.34 0.04 -12.80
CA ASN A 257 12.18 -0.47 -11.72
C ASN A 257 12.60 0.62 -10.74
N MET A 258 13.07 1.75 -11.22
CA MET A 258 13.59 2.83 -10.37
C MET A 258 12.52 3.39 -9.43
N PHE A 259 11.32 3.66 -9.94
CA PHE A 259 10.22 4.15 -9.13
C PHE A 259 9.64 3.07 -8.21
N SER A 260 9.66 1.81 -8.64
CA SER A 260 9.36 0.68 -7.76
C SER A 260 10.30 0.64 -6.54
N VAL A 261 11.61 0.77 -6.76
CA VAL A 261 12.60 0.82 -5.66
C VAL A 261 12.41 2.06 -4.77
N ALA A 262 12.01 3.19 -5.34
CA ALA A 262 11.71 4.39 -4.55
C ALA A 262 10.45 4.22 -3.69
N HIS A 263 9.41 3.57 -4.25
CA HIS A 263 8.17 3.23 -3.58
C HIS A 263 8.41 2.26 -2.42
N GLU A 264 8.97 1.09 -2.74
CA GLU A 264 9.27 0.06 -1.74
C GLU A 264 10.30 0.55 -0.71
N GLY A 265 11.23 1.40 -1.14
CA GLY A 265 12.16 2.09 -0.25
C GLY A 265 11.48 3.00 0.77
N GLY A 266 10.38 3.66 0.40
CA GLY A 266 9.57 4.44 1.32
C GLY A 266 8.93 3.58 2.41
N HIS A 267 8.42 2.41 2.05
CA HIS A 267 7.96 1.40 3.00
C HIS A 267 9.08 0.90 3.91
N CYS A 268 10.25 0.57 3.32
CA CYS A 268 11.42 0.14 4.07
C CYS A 268 11.88 1.17 5.10
N LEU A 269 11.89 2.47 4.75
CA LEU A 269 12.29 3.53 5.67
C LEU A 269 11.40 3.59 6.91
N TYR A 270 10.10 3.31 6.77
CA TYR A 270 9.21 3.22 7.92
C TYR A 270 9.66 2.08 8.85
N GLU A 271 9.84 0.87 8.32
CA GLU A 271 10.17 -0.32 9.08
C GLU A 271 11.57 -0.27 9.71
N LEU A 272 12.57 0.20 8.98
CA LEU A 272 13.96 0.33 9.45
C LEU A 272 14.14 1.35 10.59
N ASN A 273 13.23 2.32 10.72
CA ASN A 273 13.34 3.40 11.70
C ASN A 273 12.39 3.28 12.89
N MET A 274 11.80 2.09 13.13
CA MET A 274 11.04 1.84 14.35
C MET A 274 11.90 1.85 15.61
N GLY A 275 11.25 2.07 16.76
CA GLY A 275 11.92 1.99 18.06
C GLY A 275 12.43 0.59 18.37
N ASP A 276 13.64 0.47 18.91
CA ASP A 276 14.24 -0.81 19.29
C ASP A 276 13.42 -1.54 20.34
N GLU A 277 12.71 -0.80 21.18
CA GLU A 277 11.82 -1.29 22.22
C GLU A 277 10.60 -2.07 21.69
N LEU A 278 10.29 -1.92 20.38
CA LEU A 278 9.17 -2.61 19.74
C LEU A 278 9.58 -3.93 19.07
N ILE A 279 10.87 -4.26 19.02
CA ILE A 279 11.34 -5.51 18.40
C ILE A 279 10.71 -6.71 19.14
N GLY A 280 10.03 -7.56 18.38
CA GLY A 280 9.34 -8.73 18.91
C GLY A 280 8.01 -8.43 19.63
N SER A 281 7.54 -7.18 19.60
CA SER A 281 6.21 -6.79 20.04
C SER A 281 5.19 -6.87 18.89
N PRO A 282 3.91 -7.20 19.14
CA PRO A 282 2.84 -7.05 18.15
C PRO A 282 2.58 -5.59 17.76
N LEU A 283 3.20 -4.63 18.46
CA LEU A 283 3.17 -3.21 18.14
C LEU A 283 4.24 -2.80 17.12
N SER A 284 5.14 -3.71 16.74
CA SER A 284 6.06 -3.53 15.61
C SER A 284 5.28 -3.48 14.29
N GLY A 285 5.80 -2.73 13.31
CA GLY A 285 5.16 -2.54 12.02
C GLY A 285 4.42 -1.20 11.90
N GLY A 286 4.17 -0.78 10.65
CA GLY A 286 3.44 0.46 10.36
C GLY A 286 2.02 0.46 10.93
N ALA A 287 1.53 1.63 11.35
CA ALA A 287 0.29 1.75 12.11
C ALA A 287 -0.96 1.37 11.29
N THR A 288 -1.05 1.83 10.03
CA THR A 288 -2.13 1.48 9.09
C THR A 288 -1.59 1.42 7.66
N MET A 289 -2.34 0.74 6.78
CA MET A 289 -2.00 0.71 5.34
C MET A 289 -1.93 2.12 4.74
N THR A 290 -2.85 3.03 5.13
CA THR A 290 -2.85 4.43 4.67
C THR A 290 -1.59 5.18 5.07
N LEU A 291 -1.16 5.06 6.34
CA LEU A 291 0.07 5.69 6.82
C LEU A 291 1.32 5.08 6.17
N HIS A 292 1.29 3.77 5.93
CA HIS A 292 2.38 3.06 5.27
C HIS A 292 2.52 3.50 3.80
N GLU A 293 1.41 3.54 3.07
CA GLU A 293 1.37 4.03 1.68
C GLU A 293 1.73 5.52 1.57
N SER A 294 1.46 6.32 2.61
CA SER A 294 1.87 7.71 2.58
C SER A 294 3.40 7.89 2.56
N GLN A 295 4.15 6.92 3.04
CA GLN A 295 5.61 6.96 3.01
C GLN A 295 6.14 6.56 1.63
N SER A 296 5.62 5.48 1.04
CA SER A 296 5.98 5.07 -0.32
C SER A 296 5.71 6.19 -1.33
N ARG A 297 4.51 6.80 -1.28
CA ARG A 297 4.12 7.88 -2.19
C ARG A 297 4.90 9.18 -1.96
N LEU A 298 5.28 9.48 -0.73
CA LEU A 298 6.15 10.64 -0.43
C LEU A 298 7.50 10.50 -1.16
N PHE A 299 8.16 9.35 -1.01
CA PHE A 299 9.48 9.14 -1.61
C PHE A 299 9.40 8.92 -3.13
N GLU A 300 8.45 8.13 -3.62
CA GLU A 300 8.28 7.91 -5.05
C GLU A 300 7.88 9.19 -5.79
N ASN A 301 6.72 9.78 -5.42
CA ASN A 301 6.08 10.82 -6.24
C ASN A 301 6.61 12.22 -5.97
N MET A 302 6.83 12.57 -4.69
CA MET A 302 7.15 13.95 -4.35
C MET A 302 8.65 14.22 -4.27
N ILE A 303 9.43 13.18 -3.93
CA ILE A 303 10.89 13.29 -3.84
C ILE A 303 11.55 12.77 -5.11
N CYS A 304 11.35 11.49 -5.50
CA CYS A 304 12.09 10.90 -6.62
C CYS A 304 11.55 11.31 -8.01
N ARG A 305 10.38 11.96 -8.10
CA ARG A 305 9.88 12.60 -9.33
C ARG A 305 10.13 14.11 -9.37
N SER A 306 10.80 14.69 -8.35
CA SER A 306 11.13 16.12 -8.31
C SER A 306 12.21 16.50 -9.31
N ARG A 307 12.30 17.81 -9.65
CA ARG A 307 13.36 18.35 -10.52
C ARG A 307 14.74 18.11 -9.89
N GLU A 308 14.86 18.28 -8.60
CA GLU A 308 16.11 18.14 -7.87
C GLU A 308 16.63 16.70 -7.92
N PHE A 309 15.75 15.72 -7.74
CA PHE A 309 16.16 14.32 -7.87
C PHE A 309 16.50 13.94 -9.32
N ILE A 310 15.71 14.40 -10.30
CA ILE A 310 16.00 14.16 -11.72
C ILE A 310 17.35 14.78 -12.13
N ALA A 311 17.73 15.93 -11.56
CA ALA A 311 19.05 16.53 -11.78
C ALA A 311 20.19 15.67 -11.23
N LEU A 312 19.98 14.94 -10.12
CA LEU A 312 20.94 13.96 -9.60
C LEU A 312 20.94 12.67 -10.44
N LEU A 313 19.77 12.20 -10.86
CA LEU A 313 19.57 10.99 -11.62
C LEU A 313 20.19 11.09 -13.03
N TYR A 314 20.03 12.23 -13.69
CA TYR A 314 20.40 12.43 -15.08
C TYR A 314 21.89 12.12 -15.38
N PRO A 315 22.87 12.66 -14.65
CA PRO A 315 24.28 12.31 -14.86
C PRO A 315 24.54 10.82 -14.58
N LYS A 316 23.84 10.23 -13.60
CA LYS A 316 23.98 8.81 -13.28
C LYS A 316 23.44 7.90 -14.38
N MET A 317 22.32 8.24 -14.98
CA MET A 317 21.78 7.53 -16.13
C MET A 317 22.74 7.64 -17.33
N LYS A 318 23.34 8.80 -17.58
CA LYS A 318 24.35 8.96 -18.65
C LYS A 318 25.62 8.13 -18.40
N GLU A 319 26.04 7.96 -17.15
CA GLU A 319 27.16 7.10 -16.79
C GLU A 319 26.83 5.62 -17.04
N ILE A 320 25.63 5.19 -16.63
CA ILE A 320 25.23 3.77 -16.71
C ILE A 320 24.78 3.39 -18.11
N PHE A 321 24.09 4.26 -18.83
CA PHE A 321 23.42 4.02 -20.11
C PHE A 321 23.84 5.06 -21.18
N PRO A 322 25.13 5.17 -21.50
CA PRO A 322 25.60 6.24 -22.39
C PRO A 322 24.97 6.22 -23.78
N GLU A 323 24.65 5.05 -24.33
CA GLU A 323 24.02 4.89 -25.63
C GLU A 323 22.54 5.30 -25.59
N GLN A 324 21.80 4.80 -24.60
CA GLN A 324 20.38 5.07 -24.43
C GLN A 324 20.10 6.53 -24.06
N MET A 325 21.05 7.19 -23.39
CA MET A 325 20.95 8.60 -23.02
C MET A 325 21.47 9.56 -24.09
N GLN A 326 21.89 9.06 -25.25
CA GLN A 326 22.31 9.93 -26.34
C GLN A 326 21.16 10.82 -26.82
N GLY A 327 21.38 12.13 -26.87
CA GLY A 327 20.39 13.12 -27.28
C GLY A 327 19.32 13.45 -26.22
N VAL A 328 19.36 12.82 -25.06
CA VAL A 328 18.44 13.10 -23.95
C VAL A 328 18.98 14.28 -23.13
N SER A 329 18.14 15.27 -22.83
CA SER A 329 18.41 16.34 -21.88
C SER A 329 17.76 16.03 -20.52
N GLU A 330 18.20 16.72 -19.47
CA GLU A 330 17.60 16.65 -18.13
C GLU A 330 16.11 17.00 -18.15
N GLU A 331 15.73 18.07 -18.88
CA GLU A 331 14.33 18.47 -19.01
C GLU A 331 13.48 17.42 -19.74
N MET A 332 14.03 16.76 -20.76
CA MET A 332 13.34 15.64 -21.42
C MET A 332 13.11 14.49 -20.45
N LEU A 333 14.11 14.13 -19.64
CA LEU A 333 13.99 13.08 -18.64
C LEU A 333 12.93 13.46 -17.57
N TYR A 334 12.98 14.69 -17.05
CA TYR A 334 11.99 15.17 -16.07
C TYR A 334 10.56 15.09 -16.62
N ARG A 335 10.35 15.53 -17.84
CA ARG A 335 9.04 15.53 -18.49
C ARG A 335 8.55 14.10 -18.75
N ALA A 336 9.43 13.23 -19.22
CA ALA A 336 9.11 11.82 -19.46
C ALA A 336 8.75 11.09 -18.15
N ALA A 337 9.53 11.30 -17.08
CA ALA A 337 9.29 10.70 -15.76
C ALA A 337 7.98 11.16 -15.10
N ASN A 338 7.44 12.30 -15.52
CA ASN A 338 6.19 12.89 -15.02
C ASN A 338 5.10 13.00 -16.11
N LYS A 339 5.20 12.19 -17.17
CA LYS A 339 4.15 12.14 -18.21
C LYS A 339 2.83 11.74 -17.55
N SER A 340 1.75 12.38 -17.98
CA SER A 340 0.39 12.03 -17.58
C SER A 340 -0.49 11.84 -18.81
N MET A 341 -1.17 10.71 -18.84
CA MET A 341 -2.17 10.36 -19.86
C MET A 341 -3.13 9.32 -19.28
N PRO A 342 -4.45 9.51 -19.40
CA PRO A 342 -5.40 8.53 -18.96
C PRO A 342 -5.13 7.15 -19.57
N SER A 343 -5.11 6.12 -18.72
CA SER A 343 -4.87 4.73 -19.07
C SER A 343 -6.00 3.83 -18.60
N LEU A 344 -6.03 2.58 -19.06
CA LEU A 344 -7.03 1.60 -18.64
C LEU A 344 -6.65 0.92 -17.32
N ILE A 345 -5.37 0.64 -17.12
CA ILE A 345 -4.87 -0.21 -16.05
C ILE A 345 -4.39 0.65 -14.87
N ARG A 346 -4.98 0.42 -13.70
CA ARG A 346 -4.69 1.18 -12.48
C ARG A 346 -3.20 1.13 -12.08
N THR A 347 -2.57 -0.03 -12.18
CA THR A 347 -1.17 -0.20 -11.78
C THR A 347 -0.19 0.52 -12.71
N GLU A 348 -0.63 0.88 -13.91
CA GLU A 348 0.14 1.65 -14.90
C GLU A 348 -0.25 3.14 -14.92
N ALA A 349 -1.20 3.53 -14.07
CA ALA A 349 -1.70 4.91 -14.02
C ALA A 349 -0.62 5.85 -13.48
N ASP A 350 -0.49 7.01 -14.13
CA ASP A 350 0.37 8.09 -13.69
C ASP A 350 -0.15 8.79 -12.41
N GLU A 351 0.68 9.62 -11.81
CA GLU A 351 0.41 10.30 -10.55
C GLU A 351 -0.88 11.16 -10.57
N LEU A 352 -1.18 11.81 -11.70
CA LEU A 352 -2.37 12.69 -11.82
C LEU A 352 -3.66 11.88 -11.99
N THR A 353 -3.62 10.78 -12.76
CA THR A 353 -4.82 9.99 -13.08
C THR A 353 -5.11 8.90 -12.05
N TYR A 354 -4.12 8.43 -11.29
CA TYR A 354 -4.25 7.38 -10.29
C TYR A 354 -5.41 7.58 -9.28
N PRO A 355 -5.62 8.78 -8.69
CA PRO A 355 -6.72 8.99 -7.74
C PRO A 355 -8.11 8.74 -8.35
N LEU A 356 -8.29 8.94 -9.66
CA LEU A 356 -9.58 8.67 -10.32
C LEU A 356 -9.82 7.16 -10.51
N HIS A 357 -8.77 6.37 -10.75
CA HIS A 357 -8.88 4.92 -10.74
C HIS A 357 -9.35 4.39 -9.38
N ILE A 358 -8.86 4.96 -8.29
CA ILE A 358 -9.29 4.59 -6.94
C ILE A 358 -10.73 5.06 -6.68
N MET A 359 -11.07 6.28 -7.10
CA MET A 359 -12.41 6.83 -6.93
C MET A 359 -13.49 5.97 -7.61
N VAL A 360 -13.23 5.45 -8.82
CA VAL A 360 -14.14 4.51 -9.50
C VAL A 360 -14.42 3.31 -8.60
N ARG A 361 -13.40 2.71 -8.02
CA ARG A 361 -13.54 1.53 -7.15
C ARG A 361 -14.29 1.86 -5.87
N TYR A 362 -13.99 2.99 -5.24
CA TYR A 362 -14.68 3.47 -4.05
C TYR A 362 -16.19 3.65 -4.29
N GLU A 363 -16.58 4.32 -5.37
CA GLU A 363 -18.00 4.54 -5.69
C GLU A 363 -18.74 3.24 -5.98
N ILE A 364 -18.09 2.31 -6.68
CA ILE A 364 -18.63 0.98 -6.98
C ILE A 364 -18.80 0.17 -5.70
N GLU A 365 -17.76 0.03 -4.89
CA GLU A 365 -17.77 -0.75 -3.65
C GLU A 365 -18.86 -0.27 -2.70
N LYS A 366 -18.93 1.05 -2.47
CA LYS A 366 -19.96 1.66 -1.63
C LYS A 366 -21.37 1.28 -2.07
N ARG A 367 -21.64 1.31 -3.38
CA ARG A 367 -22.95 0.97 -3.94
C ARG A 367 -23.24 -0.53 -3.96
N LEU A 368 -22.23 -1.38 -4.20
CA LEU A 368 -22.37 -2.85 -4.10
C LEU A 368 -22.72 -3.27 -2.66
N ILE A 369 -22.02 -2.71 -1.69
CA ILE A 369 -22.28 -3.00 -0.27
C ILE A 369 -23.64 -2.44 0.17
N ALA A 370 -24.03 -1.26 -0.26
CA ALA A 370 -25.35 -0.70 0.01
C ALA A 370 -26.49 -1.43 -0.74
N GLY A 371 -26.18 -2.28 -1.75
CA GLY A 371 -27.16 -2.98 -2.56
C GLY A 371 -27.88 -2.07 -3.58
N THR A 372 -27.34 -0.89 -3.89
CA THR A 372 -27.86 0.06 -4.88
C THR A 372 -27.22 -0.13 -6.26
N LEU A 373 -26.26 -1.03 -6.38
CA LEU A 373 -25.67 -1.55 -7.62
C LEU A 373 -25.62 -3.07 -7.50
N SER A 374 -26.12 -3.77 -8.51
CA SER A 374 -26.00 -5.22 -8.60
C SER A 374 -24.69 -5.62 -9.27
N VAL A 375 -24.22 -6.85 -9.03
CA VAL A 375 -23.03 -7.38 -9.72
C VAL A 375 -23.29 -7.61 -11.21
N ASP A 376 -24.55 -7.73 -11.65
CA ASP A 376 -24.91 -7.79 -13.06
C ASP A 376 -24.66 -6.47 -13.80
N GLU A 377 -24.89 -5.34 -13.12
CA GLU A 377 -24.69 -3.99 -13.67
C GLU A 377 -23.24 -3.52 -13.57
N LEU A 378 -22.40 -4.22 -12.81
CA LEU A 378 -21.04 -3.80 -12.46
C LEU A 378 -20.14 -3.49 -13.67
N PRO A 379 -20.05 -4.32 -14.74
CA PRO A 379 -19.23 -3.99 -15.91
C PRO A 379 -19.68 -2.72 -16.62
N ALA A 380 -21.00 -2.52 -16.76
CA ALA A 380 -21.55 -1.33 -17.41
C ALA A 380 -21.27 -0.06 -16.59
N GLU A 381 -21.42 -0.14 -15.28
CA GLU A 381 -21.14 0.99 -14.38
C GLU A 381 -19.64 1.32 -14.32
N TRP A 382 -18.77 0.30 -14.32
CA TRP A 382 -17.33 0.47 -14.45
C TRP A 382 -16.97 1.26 -15.71
N ASN A 383 -17.47 0.82 -16.87
CA ASN A 383 -17.19 1.46 -18.16
C ASN A 383 -17.71 2.91 -18.18
N ARG A 384 -18.92 3.15 -17.62
CA ARG A 384 -19.51 4.49 -17.49
C ARG A 384 -18.60 5.43 -16.69
N LEU A 385 -18.11 5.00 -15.52
CA LEU A 385 -17.26 5.80 -14.64
C LEU A 385 -15.88 6.06 -15.27
N TYR A 386 -15.27 5.08 -15.93
CA TYR A 386 -14.04 5.27 -16.68
C TYR A 386 -14.17 6.31 -17.78
N LYS A 387 -15.28 6.25 -18.53
CA LYS A 387 -15.58 7.26 -19.56
C LYS A 387 -15.79 8.65 -18.96
N GLU A 388 -16.53 8.73 -17.87
CA GLU A 388 -16.83 10.00 -17.21
C GLU A 388 -15.58 10.65 -16.60
N TYR A 389 -14.72 9.89 -15.89
CA TYR A 389 -13.63 10.46 -15.12
C TYR A 389 -12.31 10.52 -15.88
N LEU A 390 -12.02 9.52 -16.67
CA LEU A 390 -10.76 9.40 -17.40
C LEU A 390 -10.91 9.68 -18.90
N GLY A 391 -12.12 9.71 -19.42
CA GLY A 391 -12.39 9.93 -20.85
C GLY A 391 -12.07 8.72 -21.74
N VAL A 392 -11.69 7.57 -21.17
CA VAL A 392 -11.30 6.36 -21.91
C VAL A 392 -12.47 5.40 -22.08
N ASP A 393 -12.48 4.68 -23.19
CA ASP A 393 -13.42 3.60 -23.46
C ASP A 393 -12.78 2.27 -23.06
N VAL A 394 -13.48 1.49 -22.23
CA VAL A 394 -13.00 0.17 -21.77
C VAL A 394 -13.38 -0.88 -22.83
N PRO A 395 -12.41 -1.58 -23.44
CA PRO A 395 -12.68 -2.45 -24.58
C PRO A 395 -13.29 -3.80 -24.21
N ASP A 396 -12.98 -4.29 -23.01
CA ASP A 396 -13.40 -5.61 -22.51
C ASP A 396 -13.29 -5.70 -20.99
N ASP A 397 -13.78 -6.79 -20.38
CA ASP A 397 -13.79 -6.97 -18.94
C ASP A 397 -12.40 -7.24 -18.36
N THR A 398 -11.48 -7.80 -19.11
CA THR A 398 -10.08 -8.04 -18.70
C THR A 398 -9.36 -6.71 -18.41
N HIS A 399 -9.56 -5.71 -19.28
CA HIS A 399 -9.02 -4.35 -19.08
C HIS A 399 -9.95 -3.48 -18.24
N GLY A 400 -11.13 -3.96 -17.91
CA GLY A 400 -12.14 -3.33 -17.07
C GLY A 400 -12.23 -3.95 -15.68
N VAL A 401 -13.42 -4.46 -15.38
CA VAL A 401 -13.82 -4.95 -14.05
C VAL A 401 -12.99 -6.10 -13.51
N LEU A 402 -12.31 -6.85 -14.36
CA LEU A 402 -11.45 -7.99 -13.97
C LEU A 402 -9.95 -7.61 -13.79
N GLN A 403 -9.58 -6.35 -13.94
CA GLN A 403 -8.15 -5.97 -13.93
C GLN A 403 -7.46 -6.18 -12.57
N ASP A 404 -8.17 -6.02 -11.45
CA ASP A 404 -7.62 -6.13 -10.09
C ASP A 404 -8.06 -7.43 -9.40
N SER A 405 -7.15 -8.06 -8.65
CA SER A 405 -7.41 -9.26 -7.85
C SER A 405 -8.09 -9.00 -6.51
N HIS A 406 -8.17 -7.75 -6.06
CA HIS A 406 -8.58 -7.35 -4.72
C HIS A 406 -9.93 -7.96 -4.31
N TRP A 407 -10.93 -7.83 -5.14
CA TRP A 407 -12.28 -8.35 -4.81
C TRP A 407 -12.31 -9.87 -4.71
N SER A 408 -11.54 -10.58 -5.54
CA SER A 408 -11.43 -12.04 -5.44
C SER A 408 -10.72 -12.49 -4.16
N GLY A 409 -9.84 -11.65 -3.62
CA GLY A 409 -9.18 -11.83 -2.34
C GLY A 409 -9.98 -11.32 -1.14
N GLY A 410 -11.22 -10.87 -1.35
CA GLY A 410 -12.05 -10.32 -0.27
C GLY A 410 -11.62 -8.93 0.22
N MET A 411 -10.89 -8.17 -0.57
CA MET A 411 -10.33 -6.87 -0.19
C MET A 411 -11.24 -5.71 -0.60
N ILE A 412 -12.55 -5.80 -0.32
CA ILE A 412 -13.50 -4.70 -0.50
C ILE A 412 -13.28 -3.68 0.64
N GLY A 413 -13.13 -2.40 0.31
CA GLY A 413 -12.76 -1.34 1.27
C GLY A 413 -11.27 -1.03 1.32
N TYR A 414 -10.43 -1.78 0.60
CA TYR A 414 -8.98 -1.59 0.60
C TYR A 414 -8.52 -0.41 -0.28
N PHE A 415 -9.10 -0.25 -1.46
CA PHE A 415 -8.66 0.74 -2.47
C PHE A 415 -8.55 2.18 -1.95
N PRO A 416 -9.45 2.71 -1.12
CA PRO A 416 -9.33 4.07 -0.62
C PRO A 416 -8.00 4.35 0.11
N SER A 417 -7.41 3.36 0.79
CA SER A 417 -6.13 3.49 1.49
C SER A 417 -5.01 3.99 0.59
N TYR A 418 -4.97 3.57 -0.68
CA TYR A 418 -3.98 4.03 -1.66
C TYR A 418 -4.08 5.53 -1.95
N CYS A 419 -5.29 6.02 -2.19
CA CYS A 419 -5.48 7.43 -2.54
C CYS A 419 -5.34 8.34 -1.33
N VAL A 420 -5.86 7.93 -0.16
CA VAL A 420 -5.69 8.69 1.08
C VAL A 420 -4.23 8.69 1.51
N GLY A 421 -3.49 7.59 1.32
CA GLY A 421 -2.05 7.54 1.52
C GLY A 421 -1.32 8.58 0.67
N SER A 422 -1.65 8.64 -0.63
CA SER A 422 -1.10 9.69 -1.52
C SER A 422 -1.47 11.11 -1.07
N ALA A 423 -2.67 11.30 -0.54
CA ALA A 423 -3.10 12.60 -0.03
C ALA A 423 -2.40 12.97 1.29
N TYR A 424 -2.18 12.00 2.18
CA TYR A 424 -1.37 12.21 3.39
C TYR A 424 0.07 12.59 3.02
N SER A 425 0.68 11.95 2.01
CA SER A 425 2.04 12.28 1.59
C SER A 425 2.16 13.76 1.16
N ALA A 426 1.16 14.31 0.49
CA ALA A 426 1.15 15.72 0.09
C ALA A 426 1.11 16.68 1.30
N GLN A 427 0.26 16.39 2.28
CA GLN A 427 0.21 17.19 3.50
C GLN A 427 1.49 17.04 4.33
N ILE A 428 2.06 15.84 4.41
CA ILE A 428 3.35 15.56 5.06
C ILE A 428 4.46 16.36 4.37
N TYR A 429 4.56 16.27 3.05
CA TYR A 429 5.54 17.01 2.24
C TYR A 429 5.45 18.52 2.49
N HIS A 430 4.22 19.08 2.46
CA HIS A 430 3.99 20.49 2.76
C HIS A 430 4.46 20.87 4.18
N ASN A 431 4.23 20.02 5.17
CA ASN A 431 4.64 20.31 6.55
C ASN A 431 6.16 20.16 6.74
N ILE A 432 6.79 19.19 6.12
CA ILE A 432 8.25 19.10 6.08
C ILE A 432 8.85 20.35 5.45
N SER A 433 8.26 20.86 4.36
CA SER A 433 8.76 22.06 3.65
C SER A 433 8.68 23.37 4.45
N LYS A 434 7.87 23.40 5.54
CA LYS A 434 7.88 24.52 6.49
C LYS A 434 9.09 24.51 7.42
N ASP A 435 9.58 23.29 7.76
CA ASP A 435 10.66 23.10 8.72
C ASP A 435 12.04 23.06 8.02
N MET A 436 12.08 22.63 6.75
CA MET A 436 13.34 22.49 6.00
C MET A 436 13.15 22.65 4.49
N ASP A 437 14.23 23.02 3.78
CA ASP A 437 14.27 23.11 2.32
C ASP A 437 14.52 21.72 1.71
N ILE A 438 13.42 21.03 1.34
CA ILE A 438 13.48 19.67 0.78
C ILE A 438 14.32 19.65 -0.50
N GLY A 439 14.18 20.65 -1.38
CA GLY A 439 14.94 20.73 -2.62
C GLY A 439 16.45 20.76 -2.39
N LYS A 440 16.93 21.54 -1.40
CA LYS A 440 18.35 21.55 -1.04
C LYS A 440 18.82 20.22 -0.45
N ILE A 441 17.98 19.57 0.37
CA ILE A 441 18.32 18.26 0.96
C ILE A 441 18.48 17.23 -0.17
N VAL A 442 17.52 17.16 -1.09
CA VAL A 442 17.55 16.25 -2.24
C VAL A 442 18.78 16.55 -3.11
N ALA A 443 19.04 17.83 -3.44
CA ALA A 443 20.14 18.24 -4.30
C ALA A 443 21.55 17.86 -3.77
N VAL A 444 21.71 17.67 -2.46
CA VAL A 444 22.99 17.19 -1.90
C VAL A 444 23.11 15.66 -1.90
N GLY A 445 22.13 14.93 -2.39
CA GLY A 445 22.19 13.49 -2.66
C GLY A 445 21.73 12.57 -1.53
N GLY A 446 20.71 12.98 -0.75
CA GLY A 446 20.14 12.11 0.26
C GLY A 446 18.86 12.66 0.88
N VAL A 447 18.24 11.89 1.78
CA VAL A 447 16.95 12.22 2.43
C VAL A 447 17.00 12.13 3.96
N LYS A 448 18.17 11.96 4.54
CA LYS A 448 18.34 11.72 5.99
C LYS A 448 17.58 12.72 6.88
N PRO A 449 17.63 14.05 6.70
CA PRO A 449 16.88 14.98 7.55
C PRO A 449 15.36 14.80 7.46
N ILE A 450 14.85 14.37 6.29
CA ILE A 450 13.44 14.06 6.07
C ILE A 450 13.05 12.81 6.87
N VAL A 451 13.88 11.76 6.78
CA VAL A 451 13.68 10.50 7.54
C VAL A 451 13.72 10.76 9.05
N GLU A 452 14.64 11.59 9.54
CA GLU A 452 14.71 11.99 10.95
C GLU A 452 13.44 12.72 11.40
N TRP A 453 12.90 13.63 10.58
CA TRP A 453 11.65 14.33 10.85
C TRP A 453 10.45 13.36 10.96
N LEU A 454 10.37 12.39 10.05
CA LEU A 454 9.34 11.35 10.01
C LEU A 454 9.49 10.38 11.19
N THR A 455 10.72 9.98 11.52
CA THR A 455 11.02 9.09 12.64
C THR A 455 10.54 9.70 13.96
N ALA A 456 10.80 10.99 14.16
CA ALA A 456 10.39 11.69 15.38
C ALA A 456 8.85 11.77 15.57
N ARG A 457 8.07 11.75 14.47
CA ARG A 457 6.61 11.96 14.49
C ARG A 457 5.79 10.69 14.24
N LEU A 458 6.36 9.72 13.55
CA LEU A 458 5.66 8.52 13.10
C LEU A 458 6.46 7.23 13.33
N TYR A 459 7.61 7.05 12.66
CA TYR A 459 8.26 5.75 12.50
C TYR A 459 8.59 5.06 13.81
N ARG A 460 9.24 5.77 14.74
CA ARG A 460 9.68 5.21 16.01
C ARG A 460 8.57 4.61 16.88
N PHE A 461 7.33 4.98 16.63
CA PHE A 461 6.22 4.58 17.48
C PHE A 461 5.55 3.27 17.04
N GLY A 462 5.77 2.81 15.79
CA GLY A 462 5.03 1.65 15.27
C GLY A 462 3.53 1.79 15.52
N ARG A 463 2.95 0.84 16.27
CA ARG A 463 1.55 0.84 16.74
C ARG A 463 1.40 1.18 18.24
N LEU A 464 2.47 1.67 18.88
CA LEU A 464 2.45 2.00 20.31
C LEU A 464 1.43 3.07 20.65
N LYS A 465 1.25 4.04 19.76
CA LYS A 465 0.27 5.11 19.93
C LYS A 465 -1.01 4.86 19.13
N PRO A 466 -2.15 5.42 19.55
CA PRO A 466 -3.38 5.37 18.75
C PRO A 466 -3.18 5.93 17.35
N THR A 467 -3.77 5.29 16.36
CA THR A 467 -3.67 5.69 14.93
C THR A 467 -4.02 7.17 14.72
N ALA A 468 -5.10 7.65 15.34
CA ALA A 468 -5.52 9.05 15.24
C ALA A 468 -4.46 10.03 15.78
N GLU A 469 -3.71 9.65 16.83
CA GLU A 469 -2.60 10.46 17.34
C GLU A 469 -1.44 10.48 16.37
N LEU A 470 -1.03 9.31 15.84
CA LEU A 470 0.06 9.20 14.87
C LEU A 470 -0.25 9.98 13.58
N THR A 471 -1.47 9.84 13.07
CA THR A 471 -1.94 10.57 11.89
C THR A 471 -1.88 12.09 12.14
N ARG A 472 -2.43 12.56 13.24
CA ARG A 472 -2.38 13.99 13.59
C ARG A 472 -0.96 14.50 13.77
N ASN A 473 -0.07 13.71 14.36
CA ASN A 473 1.33 14.09 14.58
C ASN A 473 2.09 14.26 13.26
N VAL A 474 1.94 13.33 12.32
CA VAL A 474 2.66 13.39 11.05
C VAL A 474 2.03 14.37 10.07
N LEU A 475 0.71 14.55 10.10
CA LEU A 475 0.00 15.58 9.32
C LEU A 475 0.11 16.98 9.94
N CYS A 476 0.66 17.11 11.15
CA CYS A 476 0.71 18.36 11.92
C CYS A 476 -0.67 19.03 12.08
N GLY A 477 -1.72 18.23 12.21
CA GLY A 477 -3.11 18.68 12.33
C GLY A 477 -4.12 17.68 11.76
N GLU A 478 -5.32 18.17 11.47
CA GLU A 478 -6.35 17.37 10.81
C GLU A 478 -6.04 17.19 9.31
N PHE A 479 -6.59 16.14 8.72
CA PHE A 479 -6.44 15.89 7.29
C PHE A 479 -7.17 16.94 6.44
N ASP A 480 -6.45 17.51 5.48
CA ASP A 480 -7.00 18.44 4.49
C ASP A 480 -6.66 17.98 3.06
N PRO A 481 -7.67 17.53 2.29
CA PRO A 481 -7.46 17.04 0.93
C PRO A 481 -6.95 18.10 -0.05
N ALA A 482 -7.05 19.39 0.28
CA ALA A 482 -6.59 20.47 -0.57
C ALA A 482 -5.08 20.38 -0.85
N TYR A 483 -4.27 19.95 0.13
CA TYR A 483 -2.83 19.80 -0.08
C TYR A 483 -2.51 18.88 -1.26
N TYR A 484 -3.24 17.78 -1.40
CA TYR A 484 -3.02 16.81 -2.49
C TYR A 484 -3.48 17.34 -3.85
N THR A 485 -4.70 17.85 -3.91
CA THR A 485 -5.26 18.32 -5.18
C THR A 485 -4.58 19.60 -5.68
N ASP A 486 -4.14 20.48 -4.79
CA ASP A 486 -3.39 21.67 -5.13
C ASP A 486 -1.96 21.33 -5.58
N TYR A 487 -1.28 20.38 -4.92
CA TYR A 487 0.01 19.86 -5.35
C TYR A 487 -0.05 19.31 -6.77
N LEU A 488 -0.97 18.39 -7.06
CA LEU A 488 -1.13 17.80 -8.39
C LEU A 488 -1.49 18.89 -9.44
N THR A 489 -2.42 19.75 -9.10
CA THR A 489 -2.84 20.84 -10.00
C THR A 489 -1.67 21.75 -10.36
N ALA A 490 -0.87 22.17 -9.38
CA ALA A 490 0.29 23.05 -9.60
C ALA A 490 1.35 22.35 -10.46
N LYS A 491 1.74 21.11 -10.10
CA LYS A 491 2.74 20.33 -10.81
C LYS A 491 2.39 20.14 -12.29
N PHE A 492 1.18 19.65 -12.57
CA PHE A 492 0.79 19.32 -13.94
C PHE A 492 0.43 20.54 -14.78
N ARG A 493 -0.06 21.62 -14.18
CA ARG A 493 -0.19 22.91 -14.89
C ARG A 493 1.15 23.48 -15.33
N GLU A 494 2.16 23.44 -14.47
CA GLU A 494 3.53 23.85 -14.82
C GLU A 494 4.10 22.96 -15.94
N LEU A 495 4.04 21.64 -15.76
CA LEU A 495 4.60 20.67 -16.70
C LEU A 495 4.02 20.79 -18.11
N TYR A 496 2.70 20.99 -18.22
CA TYR A 496 1.97 21.08 -19.48
C TYR A 496 1.72 22.52 -19.96
N LYS A 497 2.15 23.53 -19.21
CA LYS A 497 1.99 24.98 -19.51
C LYS A 497 0.52 25.38 -19.73
N LEU A 498 -0.36 24.97 -18.79
CA LEU A 498 -1.80 25.20 -18.83
C LEU A 498 -2.19 26.55 -18.21
#